data_6b040c35fe405db7d890543d9d89a89a
#
_entry.id   6b040c35fe405db7d890543d9d89a89a
#
_cell.length_a   1.000
_cell.length_b   1.000
_cell.length_c   1.000
_cell.angle_alpha   90.00
_cell.angle_beta   90.00
_cell.angle_gamma   90.00
#
_symmetry.space_group_name_H-M   'P 1'
#
loop_
_entity.id
_entity.type
_entity.pdbx_description
1 polymer ?
#
loop_
_entity_poly.entity_id
_entity_poly.type
_entity_poly.pdbx_seq_one_letter_code
_entity_poly.pdbx_strand_id
1 'polypeptide(L)'
;MKKLLVSTLTALFVLTAFTPDNTTTIFIIGDSTAANKDLSKGKLERGWGMALQCYFDDRILVSNHAVNGRSSLSFITEGRWDKVLSQLKPGDYVIIQFGHNDEKPQPARHTEPGSTFDYNLSKYVRESREHGGIPVLMNCVARRNFAKVTPKNDDDEKLRNTTFADGAGVEEGDSLIDTHGLYRVAPRDVAQRMNCHFIDANQITSDLEQRLGKEESKKLHMWYLPGTEPTEPNGKQDNTHYNIIGAHTVARLLADALCVEIPVLAPYRCDADFTVDQQGRGQFFSLADAIAAAQASSKESVTIQILGGEWERPVLPKKSKIKLILRQGANWKQ
;
A
#
# COMPACT_ATOMS: atom_id res chain seq x y z
N MET A 1 67.98 -11.41 -30.13
CA MET A 1 67.32 -10.35 -29.42
C MET A 1 65.87 -10.30 -29.87
N LYS A 2 64.94 -10.90 -29.11
CA LYS A 2 63.48 -10.92 -29.42
C LYS A 2 62.86 -9.75 -28.62
N LYS A 3 62.25 -8.80 -29.34
CA LYS A 3 61.49 -7.73 -28.74
C LYS A 3 60.10 -8.23 -28.34
N LEU A 4 59.80 -8.15 -27.05
CA LEU A 4 58.48 -8.46 -26.46
C LEU A 4 57.59 -7.24 -26.67
N LEU A 5 56.51 -7.34 -27.44
CA LEU A 5 55.46 -6.36 -27.55
C LEU A 5 54.49 -6.57 -26.37
N VAL A 6 54.47 -5.66 -25.44
CA VAL A 6 53.45 -5.60 -24.39
C VAL A 6 52.28 -4.78 -24.92
N SER A 7 51.15 -5.46 -25.19
CA SER A 7 49.89 -4.81 -25.58
C SER A 7 49.14 -4.40 -24.31
N THR A 8 49.09 -3.13 -24.02
CA THR A 8 48.26 -2.56 -22.93
C THR A 8 46.82 -2.48 -23.41
N LEU A 9 45.97 -3.35 -22.87
CA LEU A 9 44.53 -3.32 -23.07
C LEU A 9 43.95 -2.24 -22.13
N THR A 10 43.62 -1.05 -22.68
CA THR A 10 42.93 -0.01 -21.97
C THR A 10 41.45 -0.34 -21.88
N ALA A 11 40.97 -0.79 -20.71
CA ALA A 11 39.57 -0.97 -20.46
C ALA A 11 38.87 0.40 -20.39
N LEU A 12 38.06 0.69 -21.40
CA LEU A 12 37.22 1.89 -21.43
C LEU A 12 36.03 1.67 -20.51
N PHE A 13 36.10 2.19 -19.28
CA PHE A 13 34.95 2.30 -18.40
C PHE A 13 34.03 3.39 -18.98
N VAL A 14 32.96 2.98 -19.65
CA VAL A 14 31.87 3.88 -20.00
C VAL A 14 31.09 4.16 -18.72
N LEU A 15 31.43 5.27 -18.03
CA LEU A 15 30.51 5.87 -17.05
C LEU A 15 29.28 6.35 -17.84
N THR A 16 28.21 5.59 -17.83
CA THR A 16 26.89 6.11 -18.23
C THR A 16 26.51 7.16 -17.18
N ALA A 17 26.63 8.42 -17.56
CA ALA A 17 26.07 9.51 -16.76
C ALA A 17 24.55 9.27 -16.63
N PHE A 18 24.11 9.03 -15.40
CA PHE A 18 22.69 9.02 -15.06
C PHE A 18 22.13 10.41 -15.41
N THR A 19 21.34 10.48 -16.45
CA THR A 19 20.54 11.67 -16.75
C THR A 19 19.43 11.81 -15.69
N PRO A 20 19.11 13.03 -15.22
CA PRO A 20 18.17 13.24 -14.11
C PRO A 20 16.70 12.89 -14.37
N ASP A 21 16.36 12.34 -15.53
CA ASP A 21 14.97 12.08 -15.96
C ASP A 21 14.47 10.63 -15.73
N ASN A 22 15.25 9.77 -15.06
CA ASN A 22 14.76 8.42 -14.77
C ASN A 22 13.98 8.40 -13.45
N THR A 23 12.70 8.75 -13.53
CA THR A 23 11.74 8.47 -12.47
C THR A 23 11.54 6.96 -12.38
N THR A 24 11.88 6.36 -11.23
CA THR A 24 11.62 4.93 -10.97
C THR A 24 10.15 4.77 -10.59
N THR A 25 9.49 3.77 -11.18
CA THR A 25 8.09 3.47 -10.83
C THR A 25 8.01 2.29 -9.88
N ILE A 26 7.19 2.40 -8.85
CA ILE A 26 6.74 1.30 -8.01
C ILE A 26 5.33 0.92 -8.47
N PHE A 27 5.22 -0.19 -9.20
CA PHE A 27 3.95 -0.79 -9.54
C PHE A 27 3.42 -1.59 -8.35
N ILE A 28 2.13 -1.49 -8.07
CA ILE A 28 1.46 -2.30 -7.04
C ILE A 28 0.41 -3.16 -7.72
N ILE A 29 0.51 -4.47 -7.60
CA ILE A 29 -0.55 -5.41 -7.95
C ILE A 29 -1.06 -6.09 -6.68
N GLY A 30 -2.38 -6.27 -6.60
CA GLY A 30 -3.00 -6.77 -5.38
C GLY A 30 -4.52 -6.69 -5.39
N ASP A 31 -5.06 -6.80 -4.20
CA ASP A 31 -6.50 -6.84 -3.94
C ASP A 31 -7.08 -5.53 -3.38
N SER A 32 -8.25 -5.63 -2.73
CA SER A 32 -8.98 -4.49 -2.18
C SER A 32 -8.24 -3.74 -1.07
N THR A 33 -7.33 -4.40 -0.35
CA THR A 33 -6.60 -3.77 0.75
C THR A 33 -5.57 -2.75 0.27
N ALA A 34 -5.07 -2.92 -0.97
CA ALA A 34 -4.15 -2.00 -1.62
C ALA A 34 -4.82 -1.08 -2.65
N ALA A 35 -5.99 -1.45 -3.20
CA ALA A 35 -6.61 -0.82 -4.36
C ALA A 35 -6.96 0.65 -4.17
N ASN A 36 -6.91 1.41 -5.28
CA ASN A 36 -7.56 2.70 -5.38
C ASN A 36 -9.08 2.54 -5.22
N LYS A 37 -9.72 3.48 -4.53
CA LYS A 37 -11.16 3.44 -4.26
C LYS A 37 -11.90 4.50 -5.07
N ASP A 38 -13.13 4.15 -5.43
CA ASP A 38 -14.09 5.15 -5.92
C ASP A 38 -14.52 6.04 -4.75
N LEU A 39 -14.17 7.31 -4.82
CA LEU A 39 -14.44 8.31 -3.79
C LEU A 39 -15.73 9.08 -4.05
N SER A 40 -16.43 8.76 -5.11
CA SER A 40 -17.76 9.32 -5.37
C SER A 40 -18.67 9.04 -4.16
N LYS A 41 -19.55 9.95 -3.85
CA LYS A 41 -20.50 9.84 -2.72
C LYS A 41 -19.83 9.86 -1.32
N GLY A 42 -18.63 10.42 -1.20
CA GLY A 42 -17.99 10.63 0.10
C GLY A 42 -17.46 9.36 0.79
N LYS A 43 -17.27 8.26 0.06
CA LYS A 43 -16.76 7.00 0.63
C LYS A 43 -15.41 7.18 1.32
N LEU A 44 -15.28 6.62 2.52
CA LEU A 44 -14.10 6.75 3.36
C LEU A 44 -13.08 5.62 3.20
N GLU A 45 -13.48 4.51 2.56
CA GLU A 45 -12.58 3.37 2.34
C GLU A 45 -11.37 3.77 1.47
N ARG A 46 -10.18 3.34 1.90
CA ARG A 46 -8.91 3.54 1.16
C ARG A 46 -8.10 2.26 1.16
N GLY A 47 -7.37 2.01 0.06
CA GLY A 47 -6.32 1.00 0.07
C GLY A 47 -4.98 1.64 0.48
N TRP A 48 -4.11 0.87 1.14
CA TRP A 48 -2.78 1.36 1.51
C TRP A 48 -1.94 1.78 0.29
N GLY A 49 -2.10 1.07 -0.85
CA GLY A 49 -1.41 1.40 -2.09
C GLY A 49 -1.84 2.75 -2.68
N MET A 50 -3.06 3.20 -2.40
CA MET A 50 -3.54 4.52 -2.81
C MET A 50 -2.79 5.64 -2.06
N ALA A 51 -2.43 5.41 -0.79
CA ALA A 51 -1.74 6.37 0.05
C ALA A 51 -0.20 6.35 -0.12
N LEU A 52 0.37 5.29 -0.73
CA LEU A 52 1.82 5.06 -0.73
C LEU A 52 2.61 6.20 -1.37
N GLN A 53 2.08 6.87 -2.40
CA GLN A 53 2.74 8.02 -3.04
C GLN A 53 3.06 9.16 -2.06
N CYS A 54 2.29 9.30 -0.99
CA CYS A 54 2.52 10.33 0.03
C CYS A 54 3.82 10.13 0.81
N TYR A 55 4.40 8.94 0.73
CA TYR A 55 5.59 8.54 1.51
C TYR A 55 6.86 8.39 0.68
N PHE A 56 6.80 8.71 -0.60
CA PHE A 56 7.96 8.82 -1.50
C PHE A 56 7.94 10.18 -2.21
N ASP A 57 9.11 10.75 -2.45
CA ASP A 57 9.23 12.00 -3.19
C ASP A 57 8.98 11.83 -4.70
N ASP A 58 9.07 12.92 -5.45
CA ASP A 58 8.67 12.94 -6.87
C ASP A 58 9.63 12.18 -7.80
N ARG A 59 10.73 11.63 -7.28
CA ARG A 59 11.65 10.75 -8.00
C ARG A 59 11.17 9.30 -8.04
N ILE A 60 10.21 8.95 -7.19
CA ILE A 60 9.49 7.67 -7.19
C ILE A 60 8.04 7.92 -7.55
N LEU A 61 7.59 7.29 -8.63
CA LEU A 61 6.18 7.28 -9.01
C LEU A 61 5.51 5.99 -8.51
N VAL A 62 4.40 6.09 -7.82
CA VAL A 62 3.60 4.92 -7.42
C VAL A 62 2.46 4.71 -8.42
N SER A 63 2.48 3.58 -9.13
CA SER A 63 1.46 3.16 -10.09
C SER A 63 0.66 2.00 -9.50
N ASN A 64 -0.49 2.32 -8.90
CA ASN A 64 -1.30 1.34 -8.19
C ASN A 64 -2.32 0.67 -9.13
N HIS A 65 -2.11 -0.60 -9.47
CA HIS A 65 -2.94 -1.46 -10.30
C HIS A 65 -3.77 -2.47 -9.49
N ALA A 66 -3.68 -2.45 -8.16
CA ALA A 66 -4.49 -3.33 -7.31
C ALA A 66 -5.99 -3.10 -7.52
N VAL A 67 -6.79 -4.17 -7.46
CA VAL A 67 -8.23 -4.13 -7.77
C VAL A 67 -9.02 -4.92 -6.75
N ASN A 68 -10.14 -4.33 -6.29
CA ASN A 68 -11.04 -4.96 -5.33
C ASN A 68 -11.45 -6.37 -5.76
N GLY A 69 -11.37 -7.32 -4.82
CA GLY A 69 -11.86 -8.70 -5.01
C GLY A 69 -10.96 -9.59 -5.88
N ARG A 70 -9.78 -9.14 -6.29
CA ARG A 70 -8.87 -9.94 -7.13
C ARG A 70 -7.93 -10.78 -6.29
N SER A 71 -7.79 -12.03 -6.73
CA SER A 71 -6.79 -12.98 -6.28
C SER A 71 -5.61 -12.99 -7.24
N SER A 72 -4.54 -13.71 -6.90
CA SER A 72 -3.40 -13.94 -7.80
C SER A 72 -3.85 -14.59 -9.13
N LEU A 73 -4.86 -15.46 -9.09
CA LEU A 73 -5.41 -16.11 -10.27
C LEU A 73 -6.25 -15.14 -11.12
N SER A 74 -7.25 -14.48 -10.52
CA SER A 74 -8.16 -13.61 -11.27
C SER A 74 -7.46 -12.40 -11.86
N PHE A 75 -6.41 -11.88 -11.22
CA PHE A 75 -5.61 -10.79 -11.76
C PHE A 75 -4.89 -11.18 -13.06
N ILE A 76 -4.45 -12.45 -13.17
CA ILE A 76 -3.87 -13.02 -14.40
C ILE A 76 -4.97 -13.23 -15.45
N THR A 77 -6.02 -13.97 -15.09
CA THR A 77 -7.03 -14.44 -16.04
C THR A 77 -7.87 -13.30 -16.64
N GLU A 78 -7.95 -12.16 -15.97
CA GLU A 78 -8.59 -10.95 -16.47
C GLU A 78 -7.66 -10.06 -17.33
N GLY A 79 -6.44 -10.51 -17.65
CA GLY A 79 -5.47 -9.75 -18.45
C GLY A 79 -4.96 -8.47 -17.78
N ARG A 80 -5.10 -8.36 -16.44
CA ARG A 80 -4.63 -7.19 -15.69
C ARG A 80 -3.11 -7.17 -15.55
N TRP A 81 -2.53 -8.36 -15.42
CA TRP A 81 -1.10 -8.52 -15.35
C TRP A 81 -0.40 -8.09 -16.64
N ASP A 82 -0.93 -8.46 -17.80
CA ASP A 82 -0.38 -8.07 -19.10
C ASP A 82 -0.35 -6.54 -19.28
N LYS A 83 -1.35 -5.84 -18.72
CA LYS A 83 -1.37 -4.36 -18.73
C LYS A 83 -0.25 -3.75 -17.89
N VAL A 84 0.15 -4.39 -16.80
CA VAL A 84 1.30 -3.96 -15.97
C VAL A 84 2.59 -4.22 -16.72
N LEU A 85 2.78 -5.44 -17.25
CA LEU A 85 3.97 -5.83 -18.01
C LEU A 85 4.23 -4.88 -19.20
N SER A 86 3.18 -4.44 -19.88
CA SER A 86 3.31 -3.53 -21.03
C SER A 86 3.82 -2.12 -20.67
N GLN A 87 3.80 -1.75 -19.39
CA GLN A 87 4.25 -0.45 -18.88
C GLN A 87 5.59 -0.53 -18.16
N LEU A 88 6.01 -1.73 -17.77
CA LEU A 88 7.19 -1.96 -16.94
C LEU A 88 8.47 -1.61 -17.71
N LYS A 89 9.38 -0.92 -17.04
CA LYS A 89 10.68 -0.53 -17.58
C LYS A 89 11.80 -1.11 -16.70
N PRO A 90 13.00 -1.32 -17.26
CA PRO A 90 14.14 -1.76 -16.48
C PRO A 90 14.41 -0.84 -15.27
N GLY A 91 14.50 -1.45 -14.08
CA GLY A 91 14.72 -0.76 -12.82
C GLY A 91 13.45 -0.33 -12.08
N ASP A 92 12.27 -0.53 -12.65
CA ASP A 92 11.00 -0.37 -11.93
C ASP A 92 10.79 -1.50 -10.91
N TYR A 93 10.06 -1.22 -9.84
CA TYR A 93 9.69 -2.22 -8.84
C TYR A 93 8.26 -2.70 -9.05
N VAL A 94 8.02 -3.97 -8.72
CA VAL A 94 6.67 -4.55 -8.73
C VAL A 94 6.36 -5.15 -7.37
N ILE A 95 5.54 -4.48 -6.58
CA ILE A 95 4.98 -5.02 -5.33
C ILE A 95 3.83 -5.96 -5.68
N ILE A 96 3.93 -7.20 -5.21
CA ILE A 96 2.99 -8.28 -5.47
C ILE A 96 2.36 -8.69 -4.14
N GLN A 97 1.10 -8.31 -3.90
CA GLN A 97 0.39 -8.58 -2.64
C GLN A 97 -0.98 -9.21 -2.89
N PHE A 98 -1.08 -10.51 -2.64
CA PHE A 98 -2.30 -11.30 -2.74
C PHE A 98 -2.47 -12.22 -1.53
N GLY A 99 -3.66 -12.84 -1.40
CA GLY A 99 -4.02 -13.78 -0.34
C GLY A 99 -5.49 -13.69 0.05
N HIS A 100 -5.99 -12.49 0.39
CA HIS A 100 -7.37 -12.28 0.86
C HIS A 100 -8.48 -12.88 -0.01
N ASN A 101 -8.26 -12.94 -1.32
CA ASN A 101 -9.24 -13.49 -2.27
C ASN A 101 -8.82 -14.86 -2.78
N ASP A 102 -7.58 -15.22 -2.67
CA ASP A 102 -7.04 -16.53 -3.02
C ASP A 102 -7.61 -17.63 -2.10
N GLU A 103 -7.82 -17.32 -0.83
CA GLU A 103 -8.43 -18.22 0.15
C GLU A 103 -9.95 -18.41 -0.01
N LYS A 104 -10.61 -17.58 -0.83
CA LYS A 104 -12.05 -17.64 -1.06
C LYS A 104 -12.43 -18.89 -1.88
N PRO A 105 -13.55 -19.59 -1.59
CA PRO A 105 -13.89 -20.86 -2.22
C PRO A 105 -14.34 -20.76 -3.68
N GLN A 106 -14.54 -19.54 -4.21
CA GLN A 106 -15.02 -19.37 -5.58
C GLN A 106 -13.94 -19.76 -6.60
N PRO A 107 -14.19 -20.71 -7.54
CA PRO A 107 -13.18 -21.23 -8.46
C PRO A 107 -12.46 -20.16 -9.31
N ALA A 108 -13.15 -19.06 -9.62
CA ALA A 108 -12.58 -17.98 -10.43
C ALA A 108 -11.44 -17.21 -9.73
N ARG A 109 -11.28 -17.35 -8.40
CA ARG A 109 -10.25 -16.67 -7.63
C ARG A 109 -9.50 -17.58 -6.65
N HIS A 110 -10.03 -18.75 -6.34
CA HIS A 110 -9.39 -19.67 -5.41
C HIS A 110 -8.07 -20.21 -5.94
N THR A 111 -7.08 -20.26 -5.04
CA THR A 111 -5.77 -20.90 -5.29
C THR A 111 -5.33 -21.62 -4.02
N GLU A 112 -4.41 -22.58 -4.13
CA GLU A 112 -3.91 -23.38 -3.01
C GLU A 112 -2.45 -23.05 -2.71
N PRO A 113 -2.09 -22.69 -1.46
CA PRO A 113 -0.70 -22.56 -1.02
C PRO A 113 0.06 -23.89 -1.20
N GLY A 114 1.31 -23.80 -1.58
CA GLY A 114 2.14 -24.97 -1.92
C GLY A 114 1.90 -25.51 -3.35
N SER A 115 0.94 -24.95 -4.09
CA SER A 115 0.68 -25.34 -5.47
C SER A 115 0.29 -24.15 -6.35
N THR A 116 -0.99 -23.92 -6.61
CA THR A 116 -1.45 -22.90 -7.58
C THR A 116 -1.18 -21.47 -7.11
N PHE A 117 -1.25 -21.17 -5.81
CA PHE A 117 -0.87 -19.86 -5.29
C PHE A 117 0.61 -19.57 -5.50
N ASP A 118 1.47 -20.52 -5.10
CA ASP A 118 2.92 -20.42 -5.27
C ASP A 118 3.32 -20.31 -6.75
N TYR A 119 2.62 -21.05 -7.63
CA TYR A 119 2.83 -20.97 -9.06
C TYR A 119 2.54 -19.58 -9.61
N ASN A 120 1.42 -18.95 -9.21
CA ASN A 120 1.06 -17.61 -9.64
C ASN A 120 2.07 -16.56 -9.13
N LEU A 121 2.47 -16.65 -7.85
CA LEU A 121 3.48 -15.77 -7.29
C LEU A 121 4.82 -15.92 -8.04
N SER A 122 5.24 -17.15 -8.31
CA SER A 122 6.46 -17.44 -9.07
C SER A 122 6.39 -16.91 -10.52
N LYS A 123 5.21 -16.97 -11.14
CA LYS A 123 4.96 -16.40 -12.47
C LYS A 123 5.16 -14.88 -12.44
N TYR A 124 4.57 -14.18 -11.48
CA TYR A 124 4.75 -12.73 -11.33
C TYR A 124 6.22 -12.34 -11.16
N VAL A 125 6.95 -13.05 -10.30
CA VAL A 125 8.39 -12.80 -10.06
C VAL A 125 9.21 -13.00 -11.35
N ARG A 126 9.00 -14.11 -12.04
CA ARG A 126 9.74 -14.43 -13.28
C ARG A 126 9.46 -13.39 -14.36
N GLU A 127 8.20 -13.14 -14.65
CA GLU A 127 7.80 -12.24 -15.73
C GLU A 127 8.14 -10.77 -15.44
N SER A 128 8.11 -10.33 -14.16
CA SER A 128 8.66 -9.03 -13.80
C SER A 128 10.13 -8.90 -14.21
N ARG A 129 10.94 -9.91 -13.92
CA ARG A 129 12.37 -9.93 -14.27
C ARG A 129 12.61 -9.99 -15.78
N GLU A 130 11.82 -10.77 -16.50
CA GLU A 130 11.88 -10.86 -17.96
C GLU A 130 11.64 -9.50 -18.64
N HIS A 131 10.88 -8.61 -17.99
CA HIS A 131 10.62 -7.23 -18.43
C HIS A 131 11.54 -6.18 -17.76
N GLY A 132 12.60 -6.62 -17.06
CA GLY A 132 13.57 -5.75 -16.41
C GLY A 132 13.13 -5.16 -15.07
N GLY A 133 11.97 -5.53 -14.58
CA GLY A 133 11.45 -5.09 -13.29
C GLY A 133 12.04 -5.86 -12.10
N ILE A 134 12.02 -5.25 -10.94
CA ILE A 134 12.48 -5.80 -9.67
C ILE A 134 11.26 -6.23 -8.85
N PRO A 135 10.96 -7.53 -8.75
CA PRO A 135 9.81 -8.00 -7.98
C PRO A 135 10.04 -7.89 -6.47
N VAL A 136 8.99 -7.51 -5.75
CA VAL A 136 8.92 -7.45 -4.29
C VAL A 136 7.68 -8.22 -3.86
N LEU A 137 7.85 -9.43 -3.34
CA LEU A 137 6.74 -10.19 -2.78
C LEU A 137 6.34 -9.63 -1.42
N MET A 138 5.05 -9.57 -1.19
CA MET A 138 4.46 -9.11 0.04
C MET A 138 3.30 -10.04 0.40
N ASN A 139 3.24 -10.51 1.63
CA ASN A 139 2.06 -11.25 2.08
C ASN A 139 0.89 -10.31 2.35
N CYS A 140 -0.31 -10.88 2.52
CA CYS A 140 -1.51 -10.10 2.81
C CYS A 140 -1.39 -9.38 4.17
N VAL A 141 -1.89 -8.15 4.23
CA VAL A 141 -2.02 -7.43 5.51
C VAL A 141 -2.93 -8.19 6.46
N ALA A 142 -2.76 -8.01 7.76
CA ALA A 142 -3.59 -8.66 8.77
C ALA A 142 -5.05 -8.18 8.68
N ARG A 143 -5.97 -9.06 9.07
CA ARG A 143 -7.34 -8.66 9.45
C ARG A 143 -7.37 -8.33 10.93
N ARG A 144 -8.19 -7.37 11.31
CA ARG A 144 -8.45 -7.01 12.70
C ARG A 144 -9.35 -8.07 13.38
N ASN A 145 -8.81 -9.24 13.64
CA ASN A 145 -9.56 -10.34 14.24
C ASN A 145 -9.13 -10.59 15.69
N PHE A 146 -9.75 -9.87 16.61
CA PHE A 146 -9.64 -10.10 18.05
C PHE A 146 -10.74 -11.09 18.50
N ALA A 147 -10.65 -12.32 18.05
CA ALA A 147 -11.64 -13.35 18.35
C ALA A 147 -11.14 -14.29 19.45
N LYS A 148 -12.01 -14.84 20.28
CA LYS A 148 -11.67 -15.87 21.28
C LYS A 148 -11.36 -17.21 20.65
N VAL A 149 -11.89 -17.48 19.48
CA VAL A 149 -11.67 -18.70 18.70
C VAL A 149 -11.38 -18.31 17.26
N THR A 150 -10.58 -19.12 16.56
CA THR A 150 -10.32 -18.91 15.14
C THR A 150 -11.64 -18.97 14.37
N PRO A 151 -12.04 -17.90 13.65
CA PRO A 151 -13.23 -17.91 12.82
C PRO A 151 -13.16 -19.05 11.80
N LYS A 152 -14.24 -19.78 11.65
CA LYS A 152 -14.35 -20.75 10.56
C LYS A 152 -14.64 -19.99 9.28
N ASN A 153 -13.69 -20.01 8.33
CA ASN A 153 -13.81 -19.58 6.94
C ASN A 153 -14.66 -18.33 6.64
N ASP A 154 -14.09 -17.36 5.97
CA ASP A 154 -14.74 -16.28 5.19
C ASP A 154 -15.76 -15.38 5.89
N ASP A 155 -15.85 -15.42 7.19
CA ASP A 155 -16.85 -14.65 7.93
C ASP A 155 -16.64 -13.15 7.86
N ASP A 156 -15.44 -12.68 7.42
CA ASP A 156 -15.22 -11.25 7.24
C ASP A 156 -16.08 -10.65 6.11
N GLU A 157 -16.45 -11.40 5.08
CA GLU A 157 -17.38 -10.93 4.06
C GLU A 157 -18.80 -10.81 4.61
N LYS A 158 -19.19 -11.69 5.54
CA LYS A 158 -20.43 -11.57 6.30
C LYS A 158 -20.39 -10.39 7.26
N LEU A 159 -19.28 -10.21 8.01
CA LEU A 159 -19.11 -9.09 8.94
C LEU A 159 -19.14 -7.72 8.24
N ARG A 160 -18.63 -7.62 7.00
CA ARG A 160 -18.73 -6.40 6.19
C ARG A 160 -20.16 -5.95 5.92
N ASN A 161 -21.08 -6.88 5.82
CA ASN A 161 -22.49 -6.65 5.50
C ASN A 161 -23.41 -6.77 6.71
N THR A 162 -22.86 -7.11 7.89
CA THR A 162 -23.63 -7.24 9.11
C THR A 162 -23.81 -5.88 9.75
N THR A 163 -25.04 -5.48 10.01
CA THR A 163 -25.37 -4.31 10.78
C THR A 163 -25.33 -4.61 12.28
N PHE A 164 -25.16 -3.60 13.12
CA PHE A 164 -25.26 -3.76 14.57
C PHE A 164 -26.64 -4.28 15.03
N ALA A 165 -27.69 -4.09 14.21
CA ALA A 165 -29.04 -4.58 14.47
C ALA A 165 -29.15 -6.10 14.41
N ASP A 166 -28.26 -6.78 13.66
CA ASP A 166 -28.34 -8.23 13.45
C ASP A 166 -27.73 -9.05 14.60
N GLY A 167 -27.16 -8.38 15.62
CA GLY A 167 -26.63 -9.03 16.81
C GLY A 167 -25.43 -9.95 16.59
N ALA A 168 -24.88 -9.97 15.39
CA ALA A 168 -23.81 -10.85 14.99
C ALA A 168 -22.42 -10.25 15.33
N GLY A 169 -22.18 -9.94 16.59
CA GLY A 169 -20.84 -9.64 17.07
C GLY A 169 -20.00 -10.91 17.12
N VAL A 170 -18.82 -10.92 16.48
CA VAL A 170 -17.80 -11.91 16.80
C VAL A 170 -17.35 -11.65 18.24
N GLU A 171 -17.31 -12.71 19.07
CA GLU A 171 -16.86 -12.57 20.44
C GLU A 171 -15.38 -12.14 20.46
N GLU A 172 -15.10 -10.91 20.92
CA GLU A 172 -13.76 -10.33 20.90
C GLU A 172 -12.90 -10.89 22.02
N GLY A 173 -11.67 -11.33 21.65
CA GLY A 173 -10.57 -11.66 22.55
C GLY A 173 -9.61 -10.50 22.71
N ASP A 174 -8.55 -10.70 23.50
CA ASP A 174 -7.50 -9.68 23.71
C ASP A 174 -6.27 -9.90 22.79
N SER A 175 -6.24 -11.01 22.07
CA SER A 175 -5.17 -11.36 21.13
C SER A 175 -5.68 -11.36 19.71
N LEU A 176 -4.90 -10.75 18.82
CA LEU A 176 -5.14 -10.82 17.38
C LEU A 176 -4.88 -12.24 16.88
N ILE A 177 -5.80 -12.77 16.09
CA ILE A 177 -5.69 -14.12 15.50
C ILE A 177 -5.46 -14.00 14.00
N ASP A 178 -4.39 -14.65 13.50
CA ASP A 178 -4.19 -14.78 12.05
C ASP A 178 -5.27 -15.68 11.43
N THR A 179 -5.85 -15.21 10.34
CA THR A 179 -6.91 -15.92 9.59
C THR A 179 -6.48 -16.31 8.18
N HIS A 180 -5.23 -16.01 7.80
CA HIS A 180 -4.71 -16.29 6.46
C HIS A 180 -3.97 -17.62 6.36
N GLY A 181 -3.53 -18.19 7.49
CA GLY A 181 -2.88 -19.50 7.51
C GLY A 181 -1.70 -19.58 6.54
N LEU A 182 -1.70 -20.57 5.65
CA LEU A 182 -0.62 -20.78 4.70
C LEU A 182 -0.50 -19.71 3.62
N TYR A 183 -1.55 -18.92 3.33
CA TYR A 183 -1.46 -17.78 2.41
C TYR A 183 -0.57 -16.66 2.94
N ARG A 184 -0.40 -16.56 4.27
CA ARG A 184 0.57 -15.68 4.88
C ARG A 184 2.01 -16.17 4.68
N VAL A 185 2.23 -17.49 4.67
CA VAL A 185 3.56 -18.12 4.63
C VAL A 185 4.11 -18.23 3.22
N ALA A 186 3.27 -18.63 2.25
CA ALA A 186 3.67 -18.93 0.89
C ALA A 186 4.44 -17.81 0.18
N PRO A 187 4.09 -16.51 0.29
CA PRO A 187 4.85 -15.44 -0.37
C PRO A 187 6.30 -15.36 0.10
N ARG A 188 6.57 -15.57 1.40
CA ARG A 188 7.92 -15.61 1.95
C ARG A 188 8.71 -16.80 1.38
N ASP A 189 8.09 -17.98 1.35
CA ASP A 189 8.76 -19.20 0.88
C ASP A 189 9.06 -19.12 -0.63
N VAL A 190 8.16 -18.52 -1.41
CA VAL A 190 8.41 -18.23 -2.83
C VAL A 190 9.54 -17.21 -2.98
N ALA A 191 9.55 -16.15 -2.18
CA ALA A 191 10.61 -15.13 -2.23
C ALA A 191 11.99 -15.74 -1.95
N GLN A 192 12.10 -16.61 -0.94
CA GLN A 192 13.34 -17.31 -0.63
C GLN A 192 13.79 -18.22 -1.76
N ARG A 193 12.88 -19.04 -2.31
CA ARG A 193 13.20 -19.96 -3.43
C ARG A 193 13.65 -19.22 -4.68
N MET A 194 13.08 -18.05 -4.94
CA MET A 194 13.35 -17.26 -6.13
C MET A 194 14.38 -16.14 -5.92
N ASN A 195 14.98 -16.05 -4.74
CA ASN A 195 15.88 -14.95 -4.36
C ASN A 195 15.28 -13.58 -4.74
N CYS A 196 14.10 -13.29 -4.18
CA CYS A 196 13.30 -12.09 -4.42
C CYS A 196 13.18 -11.29 -3.12
N HIS A 197 13.04 -9.98 -3.22
CA HIS A 197 12.71 -9.13 -2.06
C HIS A 197 11.38 -9.57 -1.42
N PHE A 198 11.33 -9.51 -0.09
CA PHE A 198 10.14 -9.87 0.67
C PHE A 198 9.85 -8.87 1.79
N ILE A 199 8.58 -8.44 1.88
CA ILE A 199 8.06 -7.63 2.98
C ILE A 199 7.00 -8.43 3.73
N ASP A 200 7.19 -8.66 5.02
CA ASP A 200 6.19 -9.31 5.87
C ASP A 200 5.12 -8.29 6.31
N ALA A 201 4.26 -7.92 5.36
CA ALA A 201 3.18 -6.95 5.60
C ALA A 201 2.18 -7.48 6.64
N ASN A 202 1.98 -8.80 6.70
CA ASN A 202 1.12 -9.42 7.70
C ASN A 202 1.67 -9.19 9.10
N GLN A 203 2.96 -9.47 9.34
CA GLN A 203 3.57 -9.28 10.67
C GLN A 203 3.55 -7.81 11.06
N ILE A 204 3.93 -6.89 10.14
CA ILE A 204 3.94 -5.44 10.39
C ILE A 204 2.55 -4.95 10.82
N THR A 205 1.50 -5.37 10.12
CA THR A 205 0.14 -4.95 10.44
C THR A 205 -0.45 -5.68 11.64
N SER A 206 -0.10 -6.95 11.87
CA SER A 206 -0.46 -7.67 13.09
C SER A 206 0.12 -7.00 14.34
N ASP A 207 1.39 -6.59 14.29
CA ASP A 207 2.04 -5.89 15.40
C ASP A 207 1.40 -4.52 15.67
N LEU A 208 1.00 -3.82 14.61
CA LEU A 208 0.26 -2.56 14.73
C LEU A 208 -1.09 -2.78 15.42
N GLU A 209 -1.89 -3.72 14.91
CA GLU A 209 -3.21 -4.04 15.44
C GLU A 209 -3.15 -4.51 16.91
N GLN A 210 -2.24 -5.44 17.21
CA GLN A 210 -2.06 -5.96 18.56
C GLN A 210 -1.61 -4.88 19.55
N ARG A 211 -0.71 -3.97 19.15
CA ARG A 211 -0.25 -2.85 19.98
C ARG A 211 -1.36 -1.85 20.28
N LEU A 212 -2.24 -1.59 19.32
CA LEU A 212 -3.40 -0.73 19.52
C LEU A 212 -4.48 -1.41 20.36
N GLY A 213 -4.55 -2.73 20.29
CA GLY A 213 -5.61 -3.50 20.92
C GLY A 213 -6.96 -3.36 20.21
N LYS A 214 -7.93 -4.13 20.69
CA LYS A 214 -9.23 -4.30 20.02
C LYS A 214 -10.04 -3.02 19.80
N GLU A 215 -9.95 -2.05 20.71
CA GLU A 215 -10.75 -0.82 20.61
C GLU A 215 -10.09 0.23 19.70
N GLU A 216 -8.83 0.54 19.95
CA GLU A 216 -8.13 1.59 19.20
C GLU A 216 -7.87 1.18 17.73
N SER A 217 -7.68 -0.12 17.47
CA SER A 217 -7.49 -0.61 16.11
C SER A 217 -8.74 -0.44 15.21
N LYS A 218 -9.95 -0.38 15.78
CA LYS A 218 -11.18 -0.03 15.04
C LYS A 218 -11.03 1.29 14.27
N LYS A 219 -10.27 2.24 14.79
CA LYS A 219 -10.03 3.55 14.16
C LYS A 219 -9.25 3.48 12.85
N LEU A 220 -8.61 2.36 12.56
CA LEU A 220 -7.91 2.15 11.29
C LEU A 220 -8.83 1.60 10.20
N HIS A 221 -9.92 0.97 10.59
CA HIS A 221 -10.79 0.19 9.71
C HIS A 221 -12.11 0.91 9.39
N MET A 222 -12.85 0.32 8.44
CA MET A 222 -14.21 0.76 8.13
C MET A 222 -15.17 0.30 9.25
N TRP A 223 -14.94 0.86 10.45
CA TRP A 223 -15.68 0.57 11.67
C TRP A 223 -16.43 1.80 12.15
N TYR A 224 -17.76 1.79 12.08
CA TYR A 224 -18.62 2.91 12.41
C TYR A 224 -19.84 2.44 13.18
N LEU A 225 -20.18 3.10 14.29
CA LEU A 225 -21.44 2.87 14.98
C LEU A 225 -22.61 3.43 14.16
N PRO A 226 -23.83 2.86 14.29
CA PRO A 226 -25.01 3.43 13.65
C PRO A 226 -25.18 4.91 13.94
N GLY A 227 -25.44 5.70 12.88
CA GLY A 227 -25.66 7.13 12.97
C GLY A 227 -24.41 8.01 13.20
N THR A 228 -23.20 7.42 13.26
CA THR A 228 -21.95 8.18 13.46
C THR A 228 -21.29 8.59 12.14
N GLU A 229 -21.57 7.88 11.04
CA GLU A 229 -21.00 8.15 9.74
C GLU A 229 -22.12 8.28 8.70
N PRO A 230 -22.27 9.43 8.03
CA PRO A 230 -23.37 9.67 7.07
C PRO A 230 -23.38 8.69 5.88
N THR A 231 -22.22 8.19 5.46
CA THR A 231 -22.10 7.23 4.36
C THR A 231 -22.38 5.80 4.77
N GLU A 232 -22.43 5.52 6.09
CA GLU A 232 -22.71 4.22 6.68
C GLU A 232 -23.75 4.37 7.82
N PRO A 233 -24.99 4.79 7.50
CA PRO A 233 -25.98 5.21 8.51
C PRO A 233 -26.40 4.06 9.45
N ASN A 234 -26.29 2.81 8.98
CA ASN A 234 -26.58 1.61 9.78
C ASN A 234 -25.38 1.08 10.56
N GLY A 235 -24.25 1.81 10.46
CA GLY A 235 -22.97 1.36 10.99
C GLY A 235 -22.28 0.34 10.08
N LYS A 236 -21.03 0.01 10.40
CA LYS A 236 -20.21 -0.97 9.67
C LYS A 236 -19.21 -1.61 10.61
N GLN A 237 -18.93 -2.89 10.41
CA GLN A 237 -17.97 -3.69 11.20
C GLN A 237 -16.98 -4.41 10.30
N ASP A 238 -16.26 -3.67 9.47
CA ASP A 238 -15.31 -4.24 8.52
C ASP A 238 -13.92 -4.31 9.16
N ASN A 239 -13.47 -5.51 9.44
CA ASN A 239 -12.16 -5.81 10.04
C ASN A 239 -11.03 -5.96 9.00
N THR A 240 -11.31 -5.81 7.73
CA THR A 240 -10.35 -6.03 6.62
C THR A 240 -9.96 -4.72 5.96
N HIS A 241 -10.94 -3.86 5.65
CA HIS A 241 -10.68 -2.67 4.85
C HIS A 241 -10.40 -1.45 5.72
N TYR A 242 -9.41 -0.69 5.29
CA TYR A 242 -8.97 0.53 5.96
C TYR A 242 -9.82 1.74 5.57
N ASN A 243 -9.99 2.64 6.52
CA ASN A 243 -10.37 4.03 6.26
C ASN A 243 -9.12 4.86 5.92
N ILE A 244 -9.28 6.19 5.81
CA ILE A 244 -8.18 7.11 5.50
C ILE A 244 -7.02 6.98 6.50
N ILE A 245 -7.32 6.92 7.80
CA ILE A 245 -6.31 6.84 8.86
C ILE A 245 -5.54 5.52 8.75
N GLY A 246 -6.25 4.41 8.61
CA GLY A 246 -5.63 3.08 8.48
C GLY A 246 -4.77 2.95 7.23
N ALA A 247 -5.28 3.37 6.08
CA ALA A 247 -4.54 3.31 4.83
C ALA A 247 -3.22 4.10 4.87
N HIS A 248 -3.24 5.33 5.44
CA HIS A 248 -2.04 6.13 5.61
C HIS A 248 -1.07 5.53 6.64
N THR A 249 -1.59 5.01 7.76
CA THR A 249 -0.76 4.36 8.79
C THR A 249 -0.03 3.16 8.22
N VAL A 250 -0.75 2.29 7.51
CA VAL A 250 -0.17 1.08 6.89
C VAL A 250 0.77 1.43 5.74
N ALA A 251 0.40 2.36 4.86
CA ALA A 251 1.27 2.81 3.76
C ALA A 251 2.60 3.37 4.27
N ARG A 252 2.59 4.11 5.38
CA ARG A 252 3.81 4.63 6.01
C ARG A 252 4.71 3.52 6.51
N LEU A 253 4.16 2.54 7.24
CA LEU A 253 4.91 1.39 7.75
C LEU A 253 5.49 0.54 6.62
N LEU A 254 4.72 0.33 5.54
CA LEU A 254 5.19 -0.41 4.38
C LEU A 254 6.25 0.35 3.58
N ALA A 255 6.15 1.69 3.49
CA ALA A 255 7.20 2.52 2.89
C ALA A 255 8.51 2.43 3.69
N ASP A 256 8.43 2.45 5.04
CA ASP A 256 9.59 2.26 5.91
C ASP A 256 10.21 0.86 5.71
N ALA A 257 9.39 -0.19 5.66
CA ALA A 257 9.83 -1.56 5.42
C ALA A 257 10.46 -1.73 4.03
N LEU A 258 9.90 -1.10 2.98
CA LEU A 258 10.49 -1.07 1.65
C LEU A 258 11.89 -0.44 1.65
N CYS A 259 12.08 0.66 2.37
CA CYS A 259 13.39 1.32 2.47
C CYS A 259 14.42 0.50 3.27
N VAL A 260 13.98 -0.33 4.22
CA VAL A 260 14.85 -1.27 4.94
C VAL A 260 15.27 -2.43 4.04
N GLU A 261 14.30 -3.04 3.34
CA GLU A 261 14.55 -4.18 2.44
C GLU A 261 15.32 -3.76 1.19
N ILE A 262 15.07 -2.55 0.68
CA ILE A 262 15.65 -2.00 -0.54
C ILE A 262 16.29 -0.64 -0.22
N PRO A 263 17.52 -0.62 0.33
CA PRO A 263 18.13 0.61 0.86
C PRO A 263 18.32 1.73 -0.19
N VAL A 264 18.37 1.40 -1.47
CA VAL A 264 18.44 2.39 -2.56
C VAL A 264 17.18 3.26 -2.65
N LEU A 265 16.05 2.84 -2.07
CA LEU A 265 14.82 3.63 -1.98
C LEU A 265 14.83 4.64 -0.81
N ALA A 266 15.67 4.41 0.21
CA ALA A 266 15.68 5.25 1.41
C ALA A 266 15.91 6.76 1.16
N PRO A 267 16.77 7.19 0.21
CA PRO A 267 16.93 8.62 -0.11
C PRO A 267 15.69 9.29 -0.71
N TYR A 268 14.72 8.52 -1.15
CA TYR A 268 13.47 8.99 -1.74
C TYR A 268 12.30 8.96 -0.76
N ARG A 269 12.51 8.38 0.42
CA ARG A 269 11.51 8.34 1.49
C ARG A 269 11.27 9.76 2.01
N CYS A 270 10.04 10.18 2.01
CA CYS A 270 9.65 11.47 2.57
C CYS A 270 8.48 11.30 3.54
N ASP A 271 8.32 12.28 4.40
CA ASP A 271 7.28 12.29 5.41
C ASP A 271 6.76 13.72 5.58
N ALA A 272 5.49 13.84 5.92
CA ALA A 272 4.86 15.08 6.32
C ALA A 272 3.86 14.78 7.44
N ASP A 273 3.54 15.80 8.22
CA ASP A 273 2.53 15.65 9.26
C ASP A 273 1.16 15.45 8.65
N PHE A 274 0.89 16.15 7.55
CA PHE A 274 -0.34 16.03 6.79
C PHE A 274 -0.08 16.02 5.29
N THR A 275 -0.99 15.38 4.57
CA THR A 275 -0.97 15.27 3.11
C THR A 275 -2.32 15.69 2.53
N VAL A 276 -2.30 16.45 1.44
CA VAL A 276 -3.50 16.97 0.76
C VAL A 276 -3.46 16.54 -0.70
N ASP A 277 -4.57 15.98 -1.18
CA ASP A 277 -4.71 15.59 -2.58
C ASP A 277 -6.18 15.60 -3.02
N GLN A 278 -6.49 16.33 -4.06
CA GLN A 278 -7.84 16.39 -4.65
C GLN A 278 -8.31 15.03 -5.19
N GLN A 279 -7.40 14.12 -5.50
CA GLN A 279 -7.70 12.76 -5.95
C GLN A 279 -7.85 11.76 -4.78
N GLY A 280 -7.70 12.22 -3.52
CA GLY A 280 -7.92 11.43 -2.32
C GLY A 280 -6.82 10.45 -1.95
N ARG A 281 -5.61 10.62 -2.51
CA ARG A 281 -4.41 9.89 -2.05
C ARG A 281 -3.90 10.44 -0.71
N GLY A 282 -4.16 11.73 -0.43
CA GLY A 282 -3.82 12.40 0.82
C GLY A 282 -4.83 12.15 1.94
N GLN A 283 -4.44 12.53 3.15
CA GLN A 283 -5.30 12.50 4.33
C GLN A 283 -6.48 13.48 4.22
N PHE A 284 -6.30 14.56 3.46
CA PHE A 284 -7.29 15.60 3.25
C PHE A 284 -7.54 15.86 1.76
N PHE A 285 -8.76 16.18 1.42
CA PHE A 285 -9.12 16.67 0.08
C PHE A 285 -8.96 18.18 -0.06
N SER A 286 -9.10 18.90 1.04
CA SER A 286 -9.08 20.36 1.13
C SER A 286 -7.84 20.84 1.86
N LEU A 287 -7.16 21.82 1.27
CA LEU A 287 -6.03 22.47 1.93
C LEU A 287 -6.49 23.25 3.19
N ALA A 288 -7.71 23.77 3.19
CA ALA A 288 -8.26 24.45 4.34
C ALA A 288 -8.41 23.51 5.55
N ASP A 289 -8.91 22.28 5.33
CA ASP A 289 -9.08 21.29 6.40
C ASP A 289 -7.71 20.82 6.94
N ALA A 290 -6.73 20.62 6.06
CA ALA A 290 -5.38 20.29 6.48
C ALA A 290 -4.71 21.40 7.29
N ILE A 291 -4.93 22.66 6.91
CA ILE A 291 -4.45 23.84 7.67
C ILE A 291 -5.14 23.91 9.03
N ALA A 292 -6.45 23.68 9.10
CA ALA A 292 -7.18 23.65 10.37
C ALA A 292 -6.66 22.56 11.30
N ALA A 293 -6.44 21.35 10.79
CA ALA A 293 -5.83 20.25 11.54
C ALA A 293 -4.40 20.58 11.99
N ALA A 294 -3.61 21.23 11.14
CA ALA A 294 -2.25 21.66 11.48
C ALA A 294 -2.25 22.74 12.58
N GLN A 295 -3.19 23.66 12.54
CA GLN A 295 -3.35 24.69 13.59
C GLN A 295 -3.72 24.07 14.94
N ALA A 296 -4.58 23.04 14.93
CA ALA A 296 -4.99 22.32 16.13
C ALA A 296 -3.92 21.38 16.70
N SER A 297 -2.89 21.04 15.91
CA SER A 297 -1.78 20.18 16.33
C SER A 297 -0.98 20.84 17.46
N SER A 298 -0.51 20.05 18.44
CA SER A 298 0.38 20.49 19.52
C SER A 298 1.85 20.67 19.08
N LYS A 299 2.21 20.30 17.85
CA LYS A 299 3.58 20.42 17.32
C LYS A 299 3.96 21.87 17.12
N GLU A 300 5.21 22.21 17.40
CA GLU A 300 5.77 23.55 17.18
C GLU A 300 5.97 23.89 15.69
N SER A 301 6.20 22.88 14.87
CA SER A 301 6.30 22.97 13.41
C SER A 301 5.50 21.84 12.78
N VAL A 302 4.72 22.16 11.75
CA VAL A 302 3.87 21.21 11.03
C VAL A 302 4.10 21.35 9.54
N THR A 303 4.35 20.23 8.88
CA THR A 303 4.49 20.16 7.43
C THR A 303 3.23 19.63 6.78
N ILE A 304 2.77 20.29 5.71
CA ILE A 304 1.68 19.83 4.85
C ILE A 304 2.24 19.62 3.44
N GLN A 305 2.23 18.40 2.94
CA GLN A 305 2.52 18.10 1.53
C GLN A 305 1.24 18.24 0.70
N ILE A 306 1.36 18.93 -0.42
CA ILE A 306 0.30 19.17 -1.38
C ILE A 306 0.65 18.40 -2.65
N LEU A 307 -0.12 17.34 -2.95
CA LEU A 307 0.07 16.51 -4.12
C LEU A 307 -0.77 17.06 -5.27
N GLY A 308 -0.20 17.14 -6.44
CA GLY A 308 -0.87 17.44 -7.71
C GLY A 308 -2.00 18.48 -7.71
N GLY A 309 -2.39 18.95 -8.88
CA GLY A 309 -3.55 19.82 -9.05
C GLY A 309 -3.31 21.31 -8.81
N GLU A 310 -4.37 22.10 -9.00
CA GLU A 310 -4.34 23.55 -8.81
C GLU A 310 -5.03 23.94 -7.50
N TRP A 311 -4.33 24.76 -6.71
CA TRP A 311 -4.73 25.08 -5.36
C TRP A 311 -4.82 26.59 -5.13
N GLU A 312 -5.81 27.03 -4.38
CA GLU A 312 -5.87 28.40 -3.87
C GLU A 312 -4.72 28.63 -2.89
N ARG A 313 -3.95 29.68 -3.09
CA ARG A 313 -2.86 30.02 -2.18
C ARG A 313 -3.40 30.53 -0.85
N PRO A 314 -3.12 29.82 0.28
CA PRO A 314 -3.65 30.25 1.57
C PRO A 314 -2.89 31.46 2.10
N VAL A 315 -3.58 32.30 2.84
CA VAL A 315 -2.95 33.38 3.61
C VAL A 315 -2.60 32.84 4.99
N LEU A 316 -1.31 32.61 5.22
CA LEU A 316 -0.80 32.18 6.52
C LEU A 316 -0.17 33.38 7.28
N PRO A 317 -0.26 33.43 8.62
CA PRO A 317 0.44 34.43 9.43
C PRO A 317 1.95 34.39 9.19
N LYS A 318 2.64 35.54 9.29
CA LYS A 318 4.11 35.64 9.11
C LYS A 318 4.93 34.70 10.01
N LYS A 319 4.41 34.37 11.19
CA LYS A 319 5.02 33.43 12.15
C LYS A 319 4.21 32.13 12.24
N SER A 320 3.71 31.64 11.09
CA SER A 320 2.99 30.37 11.07
C SER A 320 3.93 29.22 11.39
N LYS A 321 3.45 28.28 12.22
CA LYS A 321 4.12 26.99 12.43
C LYS A 321 3.96 26.03 11.24
N ILE A 322 3.15 26.38 10.24
CA ILE A 322 2.81 25.52 9.09
C ILE A 322 3.77 25.80 7.94
N LYS A 323 4.40 24.74 7.45
CA LYS A 323 5.20 24.72 6.24
C LYS A 323 4.46 23.96 5.13
N LEU A 324 4.21 24.62 4.01
CA LEU A 324 3.60 24.01 2.82
C LEU A 324 4.69 23.53 1.87
N ILE A 325 4.55 22.30 1.38
CA ILE A 325 5.47 21.66 0.43
C ILE A 325 4.62 21.27 -0.79
N LEU A 326 4.80 21.98 -1.91
CA LEU A 326 4.20 21.58 -3.17
C LEU A 326 5.02 20.45 -3.78
N ARG A 327 4.33 19.38 -4.13
CA ARG A 327 4.90 18.24 -4.85
C ARG A 327 4.77 18.49 -6.37
N GLN A 328 5.47 17.69 -7.17
CA GLN A 328 5.42 17.78 -8.62
C GLN A 328 3.97 17.75 -9.13
N GLY A 329 3.62 18.67 -10.01
CA GLY A 329 2.26 18.81 -10.54
C GLY A 329 1.28 19.56 -9.62
N ALA A 330 1.71 20.01 -8.43
CA ALA A 330 0.93 20.91 -7.60
C ALA A 330 1.30 22.37 -7.89
N ASN A 331 0.30 23.20 -8.16
CA ASN A 331 0.50 24.61 -8.49
C ASN A 331 -0.47 25.49 -7.74
N TRP A 332 -0.04 26.73 -7.48
CA TRP A 332 -0.95 27.76 -7.01
C TRP A 332 -1.73 28.31 -8.21
N LYS A 333 -3.03 28.48 -8.03
CA LYS A 333 -3.86 29.22 -9.01
C LYS A 333 -3.31 30.65 -9.16
N GLN A 334 -3.33 31.14 -10.37
CA GLN A 334 -2.90 32.50 -10.71
C GLN A 334 -3.91 33.55 -10.26
#